data_d02e38d7e5d40a701b68230c975f5144
#
_entry.id   d02e38d7e5d40a701b68230c975f5144
#
_cell.length_a   1.000
_cell.length_b   1.000
_cell.length_c   1.000
_cell.angle_alpha   90.00
_cell.angle_beta   90.00
_cell.angle_gamma   90.00
#
_symmetry.space_group_name_H-M   'P 1'
#
loop_
_entity.id
_entity.type
_entity.pdbx_description
1 polymer ?
#
loop_
_entity_poly.entity_id
_entity_poly.type
_entity_poly.pdbx_seq_one_letter_code
_entity_poly.pdbx_strand_id
1 'polypeptide(L)'
;VVQAANKTYIMSSYSGSITELYVSEGSYVNEGDLIARLKSTDLDMQKDTLQSQLDIYQKQLDQYNKLLKCIQDDTNYFDETSAEDQPYYYQYQTYKSQVAQKTFDASTYQTAGYSDTQIKALMEQNQSELESLYYSTMQSISQSINSAQVNVDNLQAQMDSLNTGANDYFIYAPTSGVIHMDTPYKEGMVLSAGSAMATIASENDDLEIVAMVSVNDRPLLHVGDPCKIAI
;
A
#
# COMPACT_ATOMS: atom_id res chain seq x y z
N VAL A 1 -18.63 9.87 44.37
CA VAL A 1 -18.26 8.74 43.54
C VAL A 1 -16.88 8.28 43.95
N VAL A 2 -16.68 6.97 44.12
CA VAL A 2 -15.34 6.36 44.31
C VAL A 2 -14.79 6.03 42.93
N GLN A 3 -13.61 6.46 42.65
CA GLN A 3 -12.91 6.19 41.36
C GLN A 3 -11.43 5.96 41.57
N ALA A 4 -10.76 5.32 40.62
CA ALA A 4 -9.29 5.26 40.62
C ALA A 4 -8.71 6.65 40.40
N ALA A 5 -7.66 6.99 41.17
CA ALA A 5 -6.98 8.28 41.05
C ALA A 5 -6.27 8.46 39.69
N ASN A 6 -5.77 7.36 39.14
CA ASN A 6 -5.16 7.33 37.82
C ASN A 6 -5.95 6.42 36.88
N LYS A 7 -6.22 6.92 35.67
CA LYS A 7 -6.90 6.15 34.62
C LYS A 7 -6.07 6.20 33.34
N THR A 8 -5.77 5.05 32.79
CA THR A 8 -5.13 4.96 31.48
C THR A 8 -6.22 4.74 30.45
N TYR A 9 -6.24 5.59 29.41
CA TYR A 9 -7.24 5.50 28.35
C TYR A 9 -6.79 4.51 27.28
N ILE A 10 -7.72 3.64 26.87
CA ILE A 10 -7.60 2.82 25.66
C ILE A 10 -8.19 3.63 24.52
N MET A 11 -7.33 4.10 23.62
CA MET A 11 -7.74 4.92 22.47
C MET A 11 -7.57 4.16 21.18
N SER A 12 -8.44 4.41 20.21
CA SER A 12 -8.24 3.94 18.85
C SER A 12 -7.39 4.93 18.04
N SER A 13 -6.36 4.44 17.37
CA SER A 13 -5.57 5.24 16.42
C SER A 13 -6.30 5.46 15.08
N TYR A 14 -7.29 4.64 14.77
CA TYR A 14 -8.03 4.64 13.50
C TYR A 14 -9.54 4.61 13.70
N SER A 15 -10.26 5.12 12.69
CA SER A 15 -11.71 4.99 12.61
C SER A 15 -12.09 3.66 11.97
N GLY A 16 -13.07 2.97 12.54
CA GLY A 16 -13.55 1.70 12.00
C GLY A 16 -14.72 1.13 12.79
N SER A 17 -15.34 0.10 12.24
CA SER A 17 -16.34 -0.69 12.96
C SER A 17 -15.66 -1.81 13.76
N ILE A 18 -16.12 -2.02 15.00
CA ILE A 18 -15.67 -3.12 15.85
C ILE A 18 -16.16 -4.42 15.24
N THR A 19 -15.24 -5.31 14.83
CA THR A 19 -15.59 -6.64 14.30
C THR A 19 -15.56 -7.70 15.38
N GLU A 20 -14.68 -7.53 16.35
CA GLU A 20 -14.53 -8.46 17.47
C GLU A 20 -14.19 -7.65 18.73
N LEU A 21 -14.81 -8.01 19.83
CA LEU A 21 -14.59 -7.43 21.16
C LEU A 21 -14.28 -8.55 22.15
N TYR A 22 -13.07 -8.52 22.71
CA TYR A 22 -12.57 -9.61 23.57
C TYR A 22 -12.73 -9.35 25.05
N VAL A 23 -13.23 -8.17 25.43
CA VAL A 23 -13.37 -7.74 26.82
C VAL A 23 -14.77 -7.19 27.07
N SER A 24 -15.15 -7.18 28.34
CA SER A 24 -16.38 -6.57 28.82
C SER A 24 -16.09 -5.66 30.02
N GLU A 25 -17.08 -4.87 30.42
CA GLU A 25 -17.03 -4.08 31.65
C GLU A 25 -16.60 -4.93 32.85
N GLY A 26 -15.59 -4.45 33.59
CA GLY A 26 -15.04 -5.15 34.75
C GLY A 26 -14.03 -6.26 34.41
N SER A 27 -13.72 -6.53 33.15
CA SER A 27 -12.71 -7.53 32.79
C SER A 27 -11.32 -7.09 33.25
N TYR A 28 -10.56 -8.02 33.82
CA TYR A 28 -9.13 -7.80 34.06
C TYR A 28 -8.32 -8.13 32.80
N VAL A 29 -7.36 -7.29 32.47
CA VAL A 29 -6.44 -7.46 31.32
C VAL A 29 -5.01 -7.25 31.75
N ASN A 30 -4.08 -7.89 31.05
CA ASN A 30 -2.66 -7.63 31.16
C ASN A 30 -2.22 -6.64 30.07
N GLU A 31 -1.12 -5.95 30.32
CA GLU A 31 -0.48 -5.13 29.29
C GLU A 31 -0.19 -5.97 28.03
N GLY A 32 -0.61 -5.45 26.87
CA GLY A 32 -0.49 -6.14 25.58
C GLY A 32 -1.63 -7.09 25.23
N ASP A 33 -2.62 -7.30 26.11
CA ASP A 33 -3.79 -8.12 25.77
C ASP A 33 -4.63 -7.44 24.68
N LEU A 34 -5.16 -8.24 23.77
CA LEU A 34 -6.02 -7.78 22.68
C LEU A 34 -7.41 -7.43 23.21
N ILE A 35 -7.82 -6.18 23.03
CA ILE A 35 -9.09 -5.63 23.51
C ILE A 35 -10.17 -5.72 22.44
N ALA A 36 -9.86 -5.23 21.23
CA ALA A 36 -10.81 -5.20 20.14
C ALA A 36 -10.09 -5.25 18.79
N ARG A 37 -10.83 -5.71 17.77
CA ARG A 37 -10.44 -5.65 16.37
C ARG A 37 -11.38 -4.70 15.63
N LEU A 38 -10.81 -3.82 14.82
CA LEU A 38 -11.57 -2.91 13.98
C LEU A 38 -11.43 -3.30 12.50
N LYS A 39 -12.44 -2.93 11.72
CA LYS A 39 -12.43 -2.95 10.26
C LYS A 39 -12.69 -1.55 9.73
N SER A 40 -11.82 -1.06 8.87
CA SER A 40 -11.99 0.21 8.17
C SER A 40 -12.31 -0.06 6.70
N THR A 41 -13.52 0.32 6.28
CA THR A 41 -13.93 0.23 4.89
C THR A 41 -13.08 1.14 4.00
N ASP A 42 -12.68 2.31 4.50
CA ASP A 42 -11.87 3.26 3.75
C ASP A 42 -10.48 2.71 3.43
N LEU A 43 -9.88 1.97 4.36
CA LEU A 43 -8.58 1.34 4.11
C LEU A 43 -8.70 0.17 3.14
N ASP A 44 -9.72 -0.66 3.29
CA ASP A 44 -9.97 -1.76 2.36
C ASP A 44 -10.11 -1.20 0.93
N MET A 45 -10.89 -0.13 0.74
CA MET A 45 -11.03 0.55 -0.56
C MET A 45 -9.70 1.14 -1.08
N GLN A 46 -8.86 1.70 -0.21
CA GLN A 46 -7.55 2.20 -0.60
C GLN A 46 -6.63 1.06 -1.05
N LYS A 47 -6.61 -0.06 -0.32
CA LYS A 47 -5.86 -1.26 -0.70
C LYS A 47 -6.31 -1.84 -2.03
N ASP A 48 -7.63 -1.97 -2.24
CA ASP A 48 -8.19 -2.47 -3.49
C ASP A 48 -7.82 -1.56 -4.67
N THR A 49 -7.83 -0.25 -4.45
CA THR A 49 -7.42 0.74 -5.47
C THR A 49 -5.94 0.60 -5.82
N LEU A 50 -5.07 0.52 -4.82
CA LEU A 50 -3.62 0.33 -5.03
C LEU A 50 -3.32 -1.01 -5.69
N GLN A 51 -4.00 -2.09 -5.27
CA GLN A 51 -3.83 -3.41 -5.89
C GLN A 51 -4.21 -3.37 -7.36
N SER A 52 -5.34 -2.74 -7.70
CA SER A 52 -5.78 -2.60 -9.09
C SER A 52 -4.77 -1.82 -9.95
N GLN A 53 -4.18 -0.76 -9.39
CA GLN A 53 -3.12 -0.01 -10.07
C GLN A 53 -1.83 -0.82 -10.22
N LEU A 54 -1.45 -1.55 -9.18
CA LEU A 54 -0.29 -2.43 -9.18
C LEU A 54 -0.41 -3.50 -10.28
N ASP A 55 -1.58 -4.13 -10.38
CA ASP A 55 -1.86 -5.16 -11.40
C ASP A 55 -1.74 -4.59 -12.82
N ILE A 56 -2.20 -3.35 -13.05
CA ILE A 56 -2.07 -2.68 -14.35
C ILE A 56 -0.60 -2.46 -14.71
N TYR A 57 0.19 -1.88 -13.81
CA TYR A 57 1.61 -1.61 -14.10
C TYR A 57 2.45 -2.89 -14.16
N GLN A 58 2.12 -3.91 -13.37
CA GLN A 58 2.79 -5.22 -13.45
C GLN A 58 2.55 -5.86 -14.82
N LYS A 59 1.31 -5.86 -15.30
CA LYS A 59 0.99 -6.33 -16.65
C LYS A 59 1.72 -5.54 -17.73
N GLN A 60 1.76 -4.21 -17.58
CA GLN A 60 2.49 -3.36 -18.52
C GLN A 60 3.99 -3.70 -18.55
N LEU A 61 4.59 -3.93 -17.40
CA LEU A 61 5.98 -4.36 -17.25
C LEU A 61 6.22 -5.71 -17.95
N ASP A 62 5.33 -6.68 -17.72
CA ASP A 62 5.41 -8.00 -18.35
C ASP A 62 5.31 -7.92 -19.87
N GLN A 63 4.44 -7.05 -20.40
CA GLN A 63 4.28 -6.83 -21.83
C GLN A 63 5.53 -6.17 -22.45
N TYR A 64 6.15 -5.19 -21.81
CA TYR A 64 7.41 -4.61 -22.31
C TYR A 64 8.56 -5.62 -22.27
N ASN A 65 8.66 -6.45 -21.24
CA ASN A 65 9.64 -7.53 -21.16
C ASN A 65 9.41 -8.57 -22.29
N LYS A 66 8.16 -8.89 -22.59
CA LYS A 66 7.78 -9.76 -23.70
C LYS A 66 8.14 -9.13 -25.05
N LEU A 67 7.92 -7.81 -25.22
CA LEU A 67 8.33 -7.07 -26.42
C LEU A 67 9.84 -7.07 -26.59
N LEU A 68 10.58 -6.81 -25.51
CA LEU A 68 12.04 -6.87 -25.52
C LEU A 68 12.52 -8.23 -26.01
N LYS A 69 11.93 -9.31 -25.50
CA LYS A 69 12.25 -10.68 -25.89
C LYS A 69 11.89 -10.96 -27.35
N CYS A 70 10.74 -10.47 -27.85
CA CYS A 70 10.39 -10.61 -29.25
C CYS A 70 11.45 -10.04 -30.20
N ILE A 71 12.02 -8.89 -29.84
CA ILE A 71 13.06 -8.23 -30.64
C ILE A 71 14.40 -8.96 -30.52
N GLN A 72 14.77 -9.41 -29.32
CA GLN A 72 16.03 -10.14 -29.10
C GLN A 72 16.05 -11.49 -29.82
N ASP A 73 14.96 -12.22 -29.76
CA ASP A 73 14.85 -13.57 -30.31
C ASP A 73 14.36 -13.58 -31.77
N ASP A 74 14.03 -12.42 -32.32
CA ASP A 74 13.37 -12.24 -33.62
C ASP A 74 12.12 -13.12 -33.79
N THR A 75 11.36 -13.30 -32.72
CA THR A 75 10.21 -14.22 -32.65
C THR A 75 9.02 -13.52 -32.02
N ASN A 76 7.82 -13.70 -32.61
CA ASN A 76 6.59 -13.20 -32.03
C ASN A 76 6.12 -14.09 -30.88
N TYR A 77 6.03 -13.53 -29.69
CA TYR A 77 5.48 -14.17 -28.47
C TYR A 77 4.09 -13.62 -28.08
N PHE A 78 3.55 -12.66 -28.83
CA PHE A 78 2.24 -12.09 -28.59
C PHE A 78 1.12 -12.90 -29.23
N ASP A 79 -0.04 -12.93 -28.56
CA ASP A 79 -1.28 -13.39 -29.15
C ASP A 79 -1.94 -12.24 -29.93
N GLU A 80 -2.00 -12.37 -31.25
CA GLU A 80 -2.54 -11.34 -32.15
C GLU A 80 -4.04 -11.09 -31.93
N THR A 81 -4.76 -12.02 -31.30
CA THR A 81 -6.19 -11.91 -30.99
C THR A 81 -6.48 -11.29 -29.62
N SER A 82 -5.49 -11.25 -28.77
CA SER A 82 -5.59 -10.66 -27.43
C SER A 82 -5.56 -9.14 -27.47
N ALA A 83 -6.61 -8.49 -26.97
CA ALA A 83 -6.66 -7.03 -26.87
C ALA A 83 -5.54 -6.44 -25.97
N GLU A 84 -5.06 -7.24 -25.02
CA GLU A 84 -3.95 -6.86 -24.11
C GLU A 84 -2.59 -6.89 -24.83
N ASP A 85 -2.38 -7.88 -25.72
CA ASP A 85 -1.13 -8.07 -26.47
C ASP A 85 -1.03 -7.16 -27.71
N GLN A 86 -2.16 -6.79 -28.32
CA GLN A 86 -2.21 -6.05 -29.58
C GLN A 86 -1.34 -4.80 -29.64
N PRO A 87 -1.33 -3.88 -28.65
CA PRO A 87 -0.51 -2.67 -28.73
C PRO A 87 0.99 -2.97 -28.84
N TYR A 88 1.45 -4.01 -28.19
CA TYR A 88 2.86 -4.44 -28.16
C TYR A 88 3.20 -5.26 -29.39
N TYR A 89 2.28 -6.10 -29.85
CA TYR A 89 2.40 -6.78 -31.13
C TYR A 89 2.57 -5.79 -32.28
N TYR A 90 1.79 -4.71 -32.33
CA TYR A 90 1.98 -3.71 -33.39
C TYR A 90 3.31 -2.95 -33.28
N GLN A 91 3.86 -2.74 -32.08
CA GLN A 91 5.20 -2.19 -31.92
C GLN A 91 6.26 -3.15 -32.48
N TYR A 92 6.15 -4.44 -32.20
CA TYR A 92 7.02 -5.46 -32.78
C TYR A 92 6.89 -5.51 -34.31
N GLN A 93 5.69 -5.49 -34.87
CA GLN A 93 5.47 -5.47 -36.31
C GLN A 93 6.04 -4.19 -36.96
N THR A 94 5.94 -3.06 -36.30
CA THR A 94 6.55 -1.82 -36.77
C THR A 94 8.07 -1.93 -36.85
N TYR A 95 8.70 -2.48 -35.82
CA TYR A 95 10.14 -2.76 -35.84
C TYR A 95 10.51 -3.73 -36.99
N LYS A 96 9.81 -4.82 -37.16
CA LYS A 96 10.01 -5.78 -38.26
C LYS A 96 9.88 -5.14 -39.64
N SER A 97 8.88 -4.26 -39.81
CA SER A 97 8.71 -3.51 -41.05
C SER A 97 9.87 -2.56 -41.34
N GLN A 98 10.37 -1.87 -40.30
CA GLN A 98 11.54 -0.97 -40.45
C GLN A 98 12.82 -1.75 -40.81
N VAL A 99 13.03 -2.93 -40.21
CA VAL A 99 14.14 -3.83 -40.58
C VAL A 99 13.98 -4.32 -42.00
N ALA A 100 12.78 -4.73 -42.43
CA ALA A 100 12.51 -5.21 -43.77
C ALA A 100 12.77 -4.11 -44.86
N GLN A 101 12.40 -2.85 -44.57
CA GLN A 101 12.65 -1.71 -45.45
C GLN A 101 14.14 -1.43 -45.64
N LYS A 102 15.00 -1.85 -44.72
CA LYS A 102 16.46 -1.71 -44.77
C LYS A 102 17.17 -2.97 -45.30
N THR A 103 16.41 -3.95 -45.82
CA THR A 103 17.02 -5.14 -46.41
C THR A 103 17.89 -4.75 -47.61
N PHE A 104 19.15 -5.13 -47.54
CA PHE A 104 20.12 -4.83 -48.60
C PHE A 104 20.18 -5.98 -49.61
N ASP A 105 19.98 -5.65 -50.88
CA ASP A 105 20.13 -6.60 -51.96
C ASP A 105 21.34 -6.21 -52.88
N ALA A 106 22.43 -6.91 -52.69
CA ALA A 106 23.67 -6.69 -53.45
C ALA A 106 23.48 -6.88 -54.97
N SER A 107 22.55 -7.78 -55.42
CA SER A 107 22.32 -8.06 -56.81
C SER A 107 21.76 -6.88 -57.59
N THR A 108 20.95 -6.06 -56.96
CA THR A 108 20.44 -4.80 -57.50
C THR A 108 21.59 -3.83 -57.86
N TYR A 109 22.56 -3.69 -56.97
CA TYR A 109 23.71 -2.80 -57.17
C TYR A 109 24.70 -3.35 -58.18
N GLN A 110 24.91 -4.68 -58.21
CA GLN A 110 25.73 -5.33 -59.26
C GLN A 110 25.14 -5.09 -60.64
N THR A 111 23.82 -5.27 -60.80
CA THR A 111 23.13 -5.00 -62.08
C THR A 111 23.21 -3.54 -62.50
N ALA A 112 23.25 -2.63 -61.50
CA ALA A 112 23.44 -1.17 -61.73
C ALA A 112 24.89 -0.75 -62.06
N GLY A 113 25.84 -1.72 -62.04
CA GLY A 113 27.24 -1.48 -62.43
C GLY A 113 28.17 -0.98 -61.32
N TYR A 114 27.76 -1.16 -60.06
CA TYR A 114 28.62 -0.83 -58.89
C TYR A 114 29.77 -1.83 -58.79
N SER A 115 30.96 -1.36 -58.41
CA SER A 115 32.08 -2.25 -58.12
C SER A 115 31.89 -2.99 -56.78
N ASP A 116 32.54 -4.14 -56.61
CA ASP A 116 32.49 -4.93 -55.37
C ASP A 116 32.90 -4.10 -54.14
N THR A 117 33.88 -3.20 -54.28
CA THR A 117 34.31 -2.31 -53.18
C THR A 117 33.18 -1.35 -52.77
N GLN A 118 32.43 -0.79 -53.73
CA GLN A 118 31.30 0.11 -53.46
C GLN A 118 30.15 -0.64 -52.84
N ILE A 119 29.85 -1.86 -53.33
CA ILE A 119 28.80 -2.71 -52.76
C ILE A 119 29.14 -3.06 -51.32
N LYS A 120 30.39 -3.43 -51.04
CA LYS A 120 30.84 -3.70 -49.67
C LYS A 120 30.67 -2.49 -48.74
N ALA A 121 31.05 -1.30 -49.18
CA ALA A 121 30.85 -0.10 -48.37
C ALA A 121 29.37 0.19 -48.09
N LEU A 122 28.48 -0.03 -49.08
CA LEU A 122 27.01 0.10 -48.87
C LEU A 122 26.47 -0.95 -47.93
N MET A 123 26.98 -2.19 -47.99
CA MET A 123 26.61 -3.24 -47.03
C MET A 123 27.02 -2.87 -45.61
N GLU A 124 28.24 -2.39 -45.40
CA GLU A 124 28.73 -1.94 -44.08
C GLU A 124 27.91 -0.78 -43.54
N GLN A 125 27.55 0.20 -44.41
CA GLN A 125 26.66 1.28 -44.02
C GLN A 125 25.25 0.76 -43.60
N ASN A 126 24.66 -0.12 -44.42
CA ASN A 126 23.36 -0.70 -44.14
C ASN A 126 23.36 -1.50 -42.81
N GLN A 127 24.39 -2.30 -42.56
CA GLN A 127 24.59 -3.03 -41.33
C GLN A 127 24.62 -2.07 -40.11
N SER A 128 25.37 -0.97 -40.20
CA SER A 128 25.43 0.05 -39.16
C SER A 128 24.08 0.72 -38.90
N GLU A 129 23.28 0.95 -39.97
CA GLU A 129 21.92 1.49 -39.84
C GLU A 129 20.97 0.52 -39.15
N LEU A 130 21.06 -0.80 -39.46
CA LEU A 130 20.29 -1.84 -38.80
C LEU A 130 20.66 -1.98 -37.33
N GLU A 131 21.95 -1.97 -37.01
CA GLU A 131 22.42 -1.98 -35.62
C GLU A 131 21.94 -0.75 -34.84
N SER A 132 22.00 0.44 -35.45
CA SER A 132 21.48 1.67 -34.85
C SER A 132 19.98 1.58 -34.56
N LEU A 133 19.19 1.05 -35.51
CA LEU A 133 17.74 0.79 -35.31
C LEU A 133 17.51 -0.18 -34.16
N TYR A 134 18.24 -1.31 -34.13
CA TYR A 134 18.16 -2.27 -33.05
C TYR A 134 18.43 -1.62 -31.69
N TYR A 135 19.58 -0.97 -31.52
CA TYR A 135 19.95 -0.39 -30.23
C TYR A 135 19.03 0.76 -29.80
N SER A 136 18.57 1.60 -30.73
CA SER A 136 17.62 2.66 -30.40
C SER A 136 16.26 2.10 -29.95
N THR A 137 15.81 1.04 -30.59
CA THR A 137 14.57 0.35 -30.19
C THR A 137 14.72 -0.32 -28.83
N MET A 138 15.83 -1.02 -28.59
CA MET A 138 16.14 -1.63 -27.29
C MET A 138 16.22 -0.60 -26.18
N GLN A 139 16.84 0.55 -26.43
CA GLN A 139 16.92 1.65 -25.48
C GLN A 139 15.53 2.20 -25.13
N SER A 140 14.67 2.40 -26.13
CA SER A 140 13.30 2.89 -25.92
C SER A 140 12.48 1.93 -25.06
N ILE A 141 12.55 0.62 -25.37
CA ILE A 141 11.83 -0.42 -24.59
C ILE A 141 12.39 -0.49 -23.17
N SER A 142 13.72 -0.42 -23.00
CA SER A 142 14.36 -0.44 -21.67
C SER A 142 13.92 0.75 -20.82
N GLN A 143 13.76 1.93 -21.41
CA GLN A 143 13.23 3.12 -20.72
C GLN A 143 11.78 2.90 -20.28
N SER A 144 10.96 2.26 -21.13
CA SER A 144 9.57 1.92 -20.79
C SER A 144 9.50 0.89 -19.65
N ILE A 145 10.37 -0.13 -19.69
CA ILE A 145 10.50 -1.13 -18.61
C ILE A 145 10.87 -0.43 -17.29
N ASN A 146 11.90 0.42 -17.30
CA ASN A 146 12.33 1.14 -16.10
C ASN A 146 11.22 2.03 -15.53
N SER A 147 10.47 2.72 -16.40
CA SER A 147 9.34 3.55 -15.98
C SER A 147 8.22 2.73 -15.35
N ALA A 148 7.86 1.58 -15.94
CA ALA A 148 6.87 0.67 -15.39
C ALA A 148 7.34 0.07 -14.07
N GLN A 149 8.61 -0.34 -13.96
CA GLN A 149 9.18 -0.87 -12.73
C GLN A 149 9.14 0.14 -11.58
N VAL A 150 9.51 1.39 -11.83
CA VAL A 150 9.45 2.46 -10.82
C VAL A 150 8.01 2.66 -10.31
N ASN A 151 7.01 2.56 -11.20
CA ASN A 151 5.60 2.65 -10.78
C ASN A 151 5.19 1.45 -9.91
N VAL A 152 5.59 0.24 -10.28
CA VAL A 152 5.37 -0.98 -9.49
C VAL A 152 6.00 -0.83 -8.11
N ASP A 153 7.28 -0.43 -8.03
CA ASP A 153 8.01 -0.29 -6.77
C ASP A 153 7.36 0.76 -5.85
N ASN A 154 6.94 1.90 -6.41
CA ASN A 154 6.26 2.95 -5.66
C ASN A 154 4.90 2.50 -5.11
N LEU A 155 4.10 1.80 -5.90
CA LEU A 155 2.80 1.29 -5.46
C LEU A 155 2.95 0.17 -4.44
N GLN A 156 3.96 -0.70 -4.60
CA GLN A 156 4.28 -1.72 -3.62
C GLN A 156 4.67 -1.10 -2.28
N ALA A 157 5.52 -0.07 -2.28
CA ALA A 157 5.91 0.65 -1.06
C ALA A 157 4.70 1.31 -0.36
N GLN A 158 3.75 1.87 -1.13
CA GLN A 158 2.51 2.40 -0.57
C GLN A 158 1.64 1.29 0.03
N MET A 159 1.50 0.14 -0.64
CA MET A 159 0.78 -1.02 -0.14
C MET A 159 1.41 -1.55 1.16
N ASP A 160 2.73 -1.64 1.22
CA ASP A 160 3.46 -2.10 2.41
C ASP A 160 3.28 -1.13 3.58
N SER A 161 3.26 0.19 3.31
CA SER A 161 2.96 1.21 4.32
C SER A 161 1.55 1.04 4.88
N LEU A 162 0.54 0.82 4.01
CA LEU A 162 -0.82 0.55 4.46
C LEU A 162 -0.93 -0.77 5.24
N ASN A 163 -0.18 -1.80 4.85
CA ASN A 163 -0.16 -3.08 5.55
C ASN A 163 0.51 -2.99 6.92
N THR A 164 1.54 -2.17 7.05
CA THR A 164 2.21 -1.92 8.35
C THR A 164 1.26 -1.18 9.28
N GLY A 165 0.53 -0.17 8.79
CA GLY A 165 -0.50 0.52 9.54
C GLY A 165 -1.72 -0.37 9.91
N ALA A 166 -1.91 -1.50 9.22
CA ALA A 166 -3.02 -2.43 9.52
C ALA A 166 -2.88 -3.13 10.88
N ASN A 167 -1.69 -3.18 11.48
CA ASN A 167 -1.50 -3.64 12.86
C ASN A 167 -2.21 -2.73 13.88
N ASP A 168 -2.50 -1.49 13.50
CA ASP A 168 -3.18 -0.52 14.36
C ASP A 168 -4.72 -0.70 14.39
N TYR A 169 -5.24 -1.62 13.60
CA TYR A 169 -6.66 -2.04 13.69
C TYR A 169 -6.94 -2.97 14.88
N PHE A 170 -5.91 -3.43 15.53
CA PHE A 170 -5.99 -4.13 16.79
C PHE A 170 -5.78 -3.12 17.94
N ILE A 171 -6.72 -3.09 18.86
CA ILE A 171 -6.61 -2.28 20.07
C ILE A 171 -6.10 -3.18 21.18
N TYR A 172 -4.96 -2.81 21.75
CA TYR A 172 -4.32 -3.54 22.85
C TYR A 172 -4.42 -2.76 24.16
N ALA A 173 -4.35 -3.48 25.27
CA ALA A 173 -4.25 -2.89 26.59
C ALA A 173 -2.88 -2.20 26.79
N PRO A 174 -2.83 -0.89 27.05
CA PRO A 174 -1.58 -0.16 27.28
C PRO A 174 -0.96 -0.44 28.65
N THR A 175 -1.71 -1.03 29.58
CA THR A 175 -1.27 -1.40 30.94
C THR A 175 -2.18 -2.50 31.46
N SER A 176 -1.76 -3.18 32.53
CA SER A 176 -2.57 -4.17 33.25
C SER A 176 -3.55 -3.51 34.20
N GLY A 177 -4.75 -4.08 34.35
CA GLY A 177 -5.76 -3.60 35.29
C GLY A 177 -7.18 -3.98 34.90
N VAL A 178 -8.14 -3.36 35.55
CA VAL A 178 -9.59 -3.60 35.35
C VAL A 178 -10.12 -2.59 34.33
N ILE A 179 -10.82 -3.07 33.32
CA ILE A 179 -11.46 -2.25 32.29
C ILE A 179 -12.75 -1.62 32.82
N HIS A 180 -12.88 -0.32 32.55
CA HIS A 180 -14.11 0.43 32.74
C HIS A 180 -14.54 1.10 31.43
N MET A 181 -15.79 0.85 31.01
CA MET A 181 -16.39 1.39 29.81
C MET A 181 -17.51 2.36 30.14
N ASP A 182 -17.33 3.66 29.86
CA ASP A 182 -18.40 4.66 30.01
C ASP A 182 -19.58 4.38 29.06
N THR A 183 -19.27 3.79 27.89
CA THR A 183 -20.24 3.33 26.89
C THR A 183 -20.04 1.84 26.65
N PRO A 184 -21.07 1.00 26.76
CA PRO A 184 -20.96 -0.43 26.48
C PRO A 184 -20.80 -0.64 24.96
N TYR A 185 -19.56 -0.72 24.50
CA TYR A 185 -19.27 -1.03 23.10
C TYR A 185 -19.69 -2.46 22.76
N LYS A 186 -20.09 -2.65 21.49
CA LYS A 186 -20.48 -3.93 20.92
C LYS A 186 -19.95 -4.07 19.50
N GLU A 187 -19.86 -5.29 19.03
CA GLU A 187 -19.57 -5.58 17.63
C GLU A 187 -20.56 -4.84 16.71
N GLY A 188 -20.05 -4.31 15.59
CA GLY A 188 -20.78 -3.48 14.65
C GLY A 188 -20.83 -1.99 14.98
N MET A 189 -20.43 -1.55 16.18
CA MET A 189 -20.35 -0.12 16.52
C MET A 189 -19.12 0.50 15.88
N VAL A 190 -19.26 1.78 15.49
CA VAL A 190 -18.16 2.56 14.88
C VAL A 190 -17.40 3.29 15.98
N LEU A 191 -16.09 3.16 15.95
CA LEU A 191 -15.15 3.89 16.79
C LEU A 191 -14.40 4.89 15.92
N SER A 192 -14.27 6.14 16.38
CA SER A 192 -13.53 7.17 15.66
C SER A 192 -12.07 7.22 16.13
N ALA A 193 -11.17 7.59 15.23
CA ALA A 193 -9.77 7.83 15.59
C ALA A 193 -9.65 8.88 16.70
N GLY A 194 -8.81 8.61 17.69
CA GLY A 194 -8.63 9.47 18.88
C GLY A 194 -9.75 9.36 19.93
N SER A 195 -10.77 8.53 19.71
CA SER A 195 -11.80 8.29 20.72
C SER A 195 -11.33 7.29 21.76
N ALA A 196 -11.62 7.58 23.04
CA ALA A 196 -11.42 6.64 24.12
C ALA A 196 -12.53 5.56 24.07
N MET A 197 -12.12 4.29 24.02
CA MET A 197 -13.01 3.15 24.07
C MET A 197 -13.32 2.73 25.51
N ALA A 198 -12.30 2.73 26.34
CA ALA A 198 -12.37 2.33 27.73
C ALA A 198 -11.27 3.01 28.55
N THR A 199 -11.33 2.87 29.85
CA THR A 199 -10.24 3.19 30.77
C THR A 199 -9.81 1.95 31.50
N ILE A 200 -8.52 1.88 31.88
CA ILE A 200 -7.98 0.83 32.74
C ILE A 200 -7.63 1.49 34.08
N ALA A 201 -8.16 0.90 35.15
CA ALA A 201 -7.76 1.22 36.52
C ALA A 201 -6.75 0.16 36.99
N SER A 202 -5.57 0.58 37.39
CA SER A 202 -4.53 -0.31 37.93
C SER A 202 -4.95 -0.79 39.34
N GLU A 203 -4.63 -2.05 39.67
CA GLU A 203 -4.90 -2.59 41.04
C GLU A 203 -4.12 -1.85 42.13
N ASN A 204 -3.02 -1.20 41.77
CA ASN A 204 -2.16 -0.46 42.70
C ASN A 204 -2.49 1.05 42.76
N ASP A 205 -3.54 1.50 42.06
CA ASP A 205 -3.94 2.90 42.09
C ASP A 205 -4.65 3.25 43.40
N ASP A 206 -4.29 4.39 43.96
CA ASP A 206 -5.04 4.96 45.09
C ASP A 206 -6.48 5.25 44.66
N LEU A 207 -7.41 4.94 45.50
CA LEU A 207 -8.80 5.30 45.30
C LEU A 207 -9.04 6.73 45.78
N GLU A 208 -9.68 7.51 44.95
CA GLU A 208 -10.16 8.84 45.32
C GLU A 208 -11.68 8.89 45.38
N ILE A 209 -12.18 9.71 46.29
CA ILE A 209 -13.60 9.97 46.38
C ILE A 209 -13.88 11.37 45.91
N VAL A 210 -14.58 11.46 44.79
CA VAL A 210 -15.01 12.75 44.24
C VAL A 210 -16.43 13.04 44.73
N ALA A 211 -16.55 14.13 45.50
CA ALA A 211 -17.83 14.67 45.95
C ALA A 211 -18.07 16.05 45.35
N MET A 212 -19.22 16.22 44.71
CA MET A 212 -19.63 17.55 44.24
C MET A 212 -20.22 18.33 45.41
N VAL A 213 -19.67 19.50 45.68
CA VAL A 213 -20.10 20.41 46.75
C VAL A 213 -20.72 21.64 46.13
N SER A 214 -21.73 22.19 46.74
CA SER A 214 -22.32 23.47 46.36
C SER A 214 -21.27 24.60 46.43
N VAL A 215 -21.35 25.57 45.52
CA VAL A 215 -20.49 26.75 45.53
C VAL A 215 -20.59 27.51 46.83
N ASN A 216 -21.74 27.46 47.48
CA ASN A 216 -21.99 28.14 48.77
C ASN A 216 -21.31 27.42 49.95
N ASP A 217 -21.07 26.13 49.86
CA ASP A 217 -20.46 25.33 50.92
C ASP A 217 -18.95 25.22 50.77
N ARG A 218 -18.39 25.57 49.58
CA ARG A 218 -16.96 25.55 49.30
C ARG A 218 -16.10 26.30 50.30
N PRO A 219 -16.46 27.52 50.76
CA PRO A 219 -15.65 28.25 51.74
C PRO A 219 -15.55 27.60 53.12
N LEU A 220 -16.41 26.62 53.40
CA LEU A 220 -16.46 25.88 54.68
C LEU A 220 -15.56 24.62 54.66
N LEU A 221 -14.97 24.27 53.51
CA LEU A 221 -14.14 23.07 53.34
C LEU A 221 -12.65 23.48 53.22
N HIS A 222 -11.83 22.83 54.02
CA HIS A 222 -10.37 23.05 54.00
C HIS A 222 -9.65 21.72 53.77
N VAL A 223 -8.50 21.76 53.17
CA VAL A 223 -7.63 20.60 53.00
C VAL A 223 -7.21 20.10 54.38
N GLY A 224 -7.52 18.81 54.65
CA GLY A 224 -7.27 18.16 55.92
C GLY A 224 -8.49 18.02 56.84
N ASP A 225 -9.65 18.55 56.44
CA ASP A 225 -10.88 18.35 57.22
C ASP A 225 -11.30 16.86 57.25
N PRO A 226 -11.75 16.36 58.41
CA PRO A 226 -12.15 14.95 58.52
C PRO A 226 -13.44 14.66 57.76
N CYS A 227 -13.41 13.63 56.93
CA CYS A 227 -14.52 13.18 56.10
C CYS A 227 -15.04 11.83 56.60
N LYS A 228 -16.38 11.70 56.78
CA LYS A 228 -17.03 10.40 57.05
C LYS A 228 -17.63 9.87 55.77
N ILE A 229 -17.19 8.69 55.39
CA ILE A 229 -17.72 7.98 54.23
C ILE A 229 -18.65 6.91 54.76
N ALA A 230 -19.93 6.93 54.34
CA ALA A 230 -20.88 5.85 54.53
C ALA A 230 -20.94 5.07 53.20
N ILE A 231 -20.58 3.78 53.26
CA ILE A 231 -20.66 2.84 52.17
C ILE A 231 -21.95 2.07 52.30
#